data_d9718b3670e6c4012271dc310c4809af
#
_entry.id   d9718b3670e6c4012271dc310c4809af
#
_cell.length_a   1.000
_cell.length_b   1.000
_cell.length_c   1.000
_cell.angle_alpha   90.00
_cell.angle_beta   90.00
_cell.angle_gamma   90.00
#
_symmetry.space_group_name_H-M   'P 1'
#
loop_
_entity.id
_entity.type
_entity.pdbx_description
1 polymer ?
#
loop_
_entity_poly.entity_id
_entity_poly.type
_entity_poly.pdbx_seq_one_letter_code
_entity_poly.pdbx_strand_id
1 'polypeptide(L)'
;MPRTAEIIAVGSELLTGGITNTNARFLSELLTAAGVDVLYHTAVGDDENRLEAAVTAAARRAELLVFTGGLGPTYDDMTKTAVCAALDTPLVYHPEAEADIRRYFDTVFHREMPACNLQQAYLPVGCTVFRNPVGTAPGCAFTAGGITAVLLPGVPSECRYLAEHCLLPYLEQRHGQVIRAHDLRIFGLTEPQVQDLLSDLLRQEADLTLSPFALPGEVSLHLSARADDEAACETRMAPVLAEVRHRLGGYLYGEDVSGLEEAVFRLCRDRHLTLSAAESCTGGLIAKRLTDVPGASQVFLGGVVSYTNGVKNHVLGVPASLLESYGAVSAPVARAMAMGVRVLTGSDLALSVTGLAGPDGDDRGNPVGTVFVALSAPEGVFVRQLALGGDRERIRTLSAHHALDLLRRYLTDQMTEGE
;
A
#
# COMPACT_ATOMS: atom_id res chain seq x y z
N MET A 1 -7.78 -26.13 -6.04
CA MET A 1 -7.48 -24.97 -5.18
C MET A 1 -8.66 -24.62 -4.39
N PRO A 2 -8.42 -24.19 -3.18
CA PRO A 2 -9.47 -23.43 -2.52
C PRO A 2 -9.78 -22.21 -3.39
N ARG A 3 -11.03 -22.08 -3.79
CA ARG A 3 -11.51 -20.92 -4.55
C ARG A 3 -11.93 -19.80 -3.63
N THR A 4 -12.30 -20.13 -2.41
CA THR A 4 -12.84 -19.21 -1.42
C THR A 4 -12.02 -19.23 -0.15
N ALA A 5 -11.77 -18.05 0.41
CA ALA A 5 -11.01 -17.90 1.65
C ALA A 5 -11.77 -17.09 2.71
N GLU A 6 -11.45 -17.36 3.96
CA GLU A 6 -11.71 -16.50 5.10
C GLU A 6 -10.41 -16.15 5.81
N ILE A 7 -10.20 -14.86 6.09
CA ILE A 7 -9.07 -14.38 6.87
C ILE A 7 -9.54 -14.18 8.31
N ILE A 8 -8.87 -14.85 9.25
CA ILE A 8 -9.19 -14.79 10.68
C ILE A 8 -8.02 -14.17 11.42
N ALA A 9 -8.20 -12.92 11.85
CA ALA A 9 -7.22 -12.18 12.62
C ALA A 9 -7.45 -12.38 14.12
N VAL A 10 -6.43 -12.84 14.82
CA VAL A 10 -6.47 -13.16 16.25
C VAL A 10 -5.66 -12.14 17.02
N GLY A 11 -6.30 -11.46 17.96
CA GLY A 11 -5.70 -10.47 18.84
C GLY A 11 -6.74 -9.56 19.46
N SER A 12 -6.73 -9.42 20.76
CA SER A 12 -7.67 -8.59 21.53
C SER A 12 -7.49 -7.09 21.24
N GLU A 13 -6.29 -6.65 20.86
CA GLU A 13 -5.97 -5.29 20.47
C GLU A 13 -6.69 -4.84 19.17
N LEU A 14 -7.02 -5.81 18.30
CA LEU A 14 -7.82 -5.54 17.09
C LEU A 14 -9.26 -5.18 17.47
N LEU A 15 -9.83 -5.87 18.44
CA LEU A 15 -11.21 -5.65 18.88
C LEU A 15 -11.38 -4.37 19.72
N THR A 16 -10.34 -3.96 20.43
CA THR A 16 -10.36 -2.71 21.19
C THR A 16 -10.09 -1.47 20.33
N GLY A 17 -9.74 -1.66 19.04
CA GLY A 17 -9.37 -0.57 18.13
C GLY A 17 -7.98 0.01 18.43
N GLY A 18 -7.16 -0.65 19.23
CA GLY A 18 -5.80 -0.22 19.56
C GLY A 18 -4.87 -0.20 18.34
N ILE A 19 -5.09 -1.13 17.41
CA ILE A 19 -4.34 -1.19 16.16
C ILE A 19 -5.26 -1.46 14.96
N THR A 20 -4.81 -1.03 13.78
CA THR A 20 -5.49 -1.33 12.51
C THR A 20 -5.07 -2.72 12.01
N ASN A 21 -6.03 -3.53 11.55
CA ASN A 21 -5.76 -4.84 10.96
C ASN A 21 -5.13 -4.73 9.57
N THR A 22 -3.85 -4.42 9.53
CA THR A 22 -3.09 -4.30 8.27
C THR A 22 -2.77 -5.65 7.64
N ASN A 23 -2.67 -6.71 8.44
CA ASN A 23 -2.43 -8.08 7.94
C ASN A 23 -3.61 -8.58 7.10
N ALA A 24 -4.85 -8.40 7.56
CA ALA A 24 -6.01 -8.85 6.80
C ALA A 24 -6.12 -8.13 5.46
N ARG A 25 -5.85 -6.83 5.42
CA ARG A 25 -5.78 -6.08 4.17
C ARG A 25 -4.73 -6.65 3.22
N PHE A 26 -3.50 -6.80 3.69
CA PHE A 26 -2.39 -7.34 2.89
C PHE A 26 -2.68 -8.76 2.38
N LEU A 27 -3.18 -9.65 3.26
CA LEU A 27 -3.53 -11.02 2.88
C LEU A 27 -4.67 -11.05 1.85
N SER A 28 -5.64 -10.13 1.94
CA SER A 28 -6.69 -10.03 0.91
C SER A 28 -6.12 -9.62 -0.44
N GLU A 29 -5.26 -8.61 -0.48
CA GLU A 29 -4.58 -8.17 -1.69
C GLU A 29 -3.79 -9.34 -2.32
N LEU A 30 -3.02 -10.06 -1.50
CA LEU A 30 -2.20 -11.20 -1.92
C LEU A 30 -3.05 -12.39 -2.41
N LEU A 31 -4.10 -12.78 -1.67
CA LEU A 31 -4.96 -13.92 -2.03
C LEU A 31 -5.81 -13.60 -3.27
N THR A 32 -6.31 -12.38 -3.40
CA THR A 32 -7.04 -11.93 -4.59
C THR A 32 -6.13 -11.96 -5.81
N ALA A 33 -4.89 -11.48 -5.69
CA ALA A 33 -3.88 -11.58 -6.76
C ALA A 33 -3.55 -13.05 -7.09
N ALA A 34 -3.61 -13.94 -6.11
CA ALA A 34 -3.51 -15.39 -6.32
C ALA A 34 -4.83 -16.05 -6.79
N GLY A 35 -5.90 -15.28 -7.09
CA GLY A 35 -7.20 -15.75 -7.58
C GLY A 35 -8.00 -16.56 -6.58
N VAL A 36 -7.83 -16.25 -5.31
CA VAL A 36 -8.64 -16.78 -4.22
C VAL A 36 -9.62 -15.70 -3.79
N ASP A 37 -10.90 -15.98 -3.87
CA ASP A 37 -11.95 -15.05 -3.44
C ASP A 37 -12.00 -14.98 -1.91
N VAL A 38 -11.58 -13.87 -1.32
CA VAL A 38 -11.71 -13.63 0.11
C VAL A 38 -13.13 -13.20 0.41
N LEU A 39 -13.93 -14.11 0.97
CA LEU A 39 -15.36 -13.87 1.21
C LEU A 39 -15.63 -13.22 2.57
N TYR A 40 -14.76 -13.47 3.56
CA TYR A 40 -14.97 -13.02 4.93
C TYR A 40 -13.67 -12.58 5.58
N HIS A 41 -13.77 -11.52 6.40
CA HIS A 41 -12.80 -11.16 7.43
C HIS A 41 -13.44 -11.34 8.78
N THR A 42 -12.81 -12.14 9.65
CA THR A 42 -13.22 -12.31 11.04
C THR A 42 -12.10 -11.85 11.96
N ALA A 43 -12.42 -11.03 12.95
CA ALA A 43 -11.51 -10.67 14.02
C ALA A 43 -11.98 -11.33 15.32
N VAL A 44 -11.07 -12.01 16.03
CA VAL A 44 -11.35 -12.72 17.28
C VAL A 44 -10.33 -12.29 18.32
N GLY A 45 -10.78 -12.04 19.56
CA GLY A 45 -9.86 -11.84 20.69
C GLY A 45 -9.21 -13.15 21.14
N ASP A 46 -8.25 -13.04 22.04
CA ASP A 46 -7.48 -14.16 22.59
C ASP A 46 -8.33 -14.96 23.59
N ASP A 47 -9.26 -15.74 23.05
CA ASP A 47 -10.20 -16.61 23.77
C ASP A 47 -10.38 -17.91 22.96
N GLU A 48 -10.00 -19.02 23.55
CA GLU A 48 -9.96 -20.32 22.88
C GLU A 48 -11.35 -20.76 22.37
N ASN A 49 -12.39 -20.61 23.19
CA ASN A 49 -13.74 -21.04 22.81
C ASN A 49 -14.32 -20.20 21.67
N ARG A 50 -14.07 -18.90 21.68
CA ARG A 50 -14.50 -18.00 20.60
C ARG A 50 -13.76 -18.29 19.31
N LEU A 51 -12.47 -18.59 19.41
CA LEU A 51 -11.66 -18.92 18.24
C LEU A 51 -12.10 -20.28 17.66
N GLU A 52 -12.32 -21.32 18.46
CA GLU A 52 -12.87 -22.60 17.98
C GLU A 52 -14.23 -22.43 17.30
N ALA A 53 -15.11 -21.62 17.88
CA ALA A 53 -16.41 -21.31 17.27
C ALA A 53 -16.26 -20.59 15.93
N ALA A 54 -15.33 -19.63 15.82
CA ALA A 54 -15.03 -18.93 14.60
C ALA A 54 -14.46 -19.87 13.51
N VAL A 55 -13.52 -20.74 13.86
CA VAL A 55 -12.97 -21.77 12.97
C VAL A 55 -14.07 -22.68 12.44
N THR A 56 -14.93 -23.19 13.34
CA THR A 56 -16.04 -24.08 12.98
C THR A 56 -17.04 -23.40 12.03
N ALA A 57 -17.31 -22.12 12.23
CA ALA A 57 -18.17 -21.33 11.35
C ALA A 57 -17.52 -21.09 9.97
N ALA A 58 -16.25 -20.71 9.96
CA ALA A 58 -15.49 -20.45 8.77
C ALA A 58 -15.31 -21.70 7.88
N ALA A 59 -15.06 -22.86 8.48
CA ALA A 59 -14.92 -24.14 7.79
C ALA A 59 -16.18 -24.60 7.02
N ARG A 60 -17.33 -23.99 7.28
CA ARG A 60 -18.58 -24.29 6.56
C ARG A 60 -18.79 -23.43 5.32
N ARG A 61 -18.00 -22.36 5.14
CA ARG A 61 -18.26 -21.32 4.13
C ARG A 61 -17.03 -20.91 3.31
N ALA A 62 -15.84 -21.39 3.68
CA ALA A 62 -14.62 -21.17 2.95
C ALA A 62 -13.77 -22.44 2.90
N GLU A 63 -13.03 -22.62 1.81
CA GLU A 63 -12.16 -23.78 1.58
C GLU A 63 -10.74 -23.53 2.11
N LEU A 64 -10.35 -22.25 2.24
CA LEU A 64 -9.07 -21.79 2.78
C LEU A 64 -9.33 -20.89 3.98
N LEU A 65 -8.76 -21.26 5.12
CA LEU A 65 -8.77 -20.46 6.35
C LEU A 65 -7.36 -19.93 6.60
N VAL A 66 -7.19 -18.60 6.54
CA VAL A 66 -5.89 -17.97 6.79
C VAL A 66 -5.94 -17.22 8.12
N PHE A 67 -5.20 -17.72 9.08
CA PHE A 67 -5.09 -17.14 10.42
C PHE A 67 -3.87 -16.23 10.49
N THR A 68 -3.99 -15.10 11.18
CA THR A 68 -2.86 -14.23 11.51
C THR A 68 -2.95 -13.78 12.96
N GLY A 69 -1.88 -14.00 13.72
CA GLY A 69 -1.80 -13.73 15.16
C GLY A 69 -1.91 -14.97 16.05
N GLY A 70 -1.54 -14.81 17.31
CA GLY A 70 -1.60 -15.86 18.36
C GLY A 70 -0.69 -17.05 18.13
N LEU A 71 0.50 -16.86 17.51
CA LEU A 71 1.54 -17.89 17.30
C LEU A 71 2.79 -17.67 18.15
N GLY A 72 2.80 -16.68 19.02
CA GLY A 72 3.92 -16.36 19.89
C GLY A 72 4.11 -17.36 21.02
N PRO A 73 5.03 -17.04 21.97
CA PRO A 73 5.37 -17.91 23.09
C PRO A 73 4.58 -17.60 24.36
N THR A 74 3.60 -16.71 24.34
CA THR A 74 2.85 -16.30 25.54
C THR A 74 1.62 -17.15 25.78
N TYR A 75 1.02 -17.06 26.95
CA TYR A 75 -0.12 -17.90 27.36
C TYR A 75 -1.40 -17.58 26.55
N ASP A 76 -1.47 -16.40 25.99
CA ASP A 76 -2.55 -15.89 25.13
C ASP A 76 -2.36 -16.26 23.65
N ASP A 77 -1.21 -16.81 23.27
CA ASP A 77 -0.93 -17.33 21.93
C ASP A 77 -1.55 -18.71 21.71
N MET A 78 -2.86 -18.78 21.54
CA MET A 78 -3.64 -20.01 21.50
C MET A 78 -4.15 -20.40 20.10
N THR A 79 -3.77 -19.68 19.05
CA THR A 79 -4.31 -19.91 17.70
C THR A 79 -4.07 -21.35 17.23
N LYS A 80 -2.86 -21.89 17.40
CA LYS A 80 -2.56 -23.28 16.99
C LYS A 80 -3.44 -24.29 17.71
N THR A 81 -3.59 -24.15 19.03
CA THR A 81 -4.35 -25.07 19.87
C THR A 81 -5.83 -25.06 19.47
N ALA A 82 -6.44 -23.89 19.38
CA ALA A 82 -7.85 -23.74 19.04
C ALA A 82 -8.16 -24.21 17.61
N VAL A 83 -7.32 -23.84 16.63
CA VAL A 83 -7.51 -24.28 15.23
C VAL A 83 -7.37 -25.79 15.11
N CYS A 84 -6.36 -26.38 15.79
CA CYS A 84 -6.14 -27.81 15.78
C CYS A 84 -7.26 -28.58 16.48
N ALA A 85 -7.79 -28.07 17.60
CA ALA A 85 -8.94 -28.63 18.26
C ALA A 85 -10.20 -28.62 17.40
N ALA A 86 -10.51 -27.47 16.78
CA ALA A 86 -11.67 -27.31 15.91
C ALA A 86 -11.61 -28.18 14.63
N LEU A 87 -10.41 -28.49 14.12
CA LEU A 87 -10.19 -29.30 12.92
C LEU A 87 -9.74 -30.74 13.21
N ASP A 88 -9.85 -31.19 14.45
CA ASP A 88 -9.46 -32.54 14.92
C ASP A 88 -8.05 -32.96 14.44
N THR A 89 -7.07 -32.07 14.61
CA THR A 89 -5.70 -32.27 14.17
C THR A 89 -4.72 -32.14 15.33
N PRO A 90 -3.95 -33.18 15.71
CA PRO A 90 -3.02 -33.08 16.82
C PRO A 90 -1.81 -32.22 16.53
N LEU A 91 -1.31 -31.53 17.58
CA LEU A 91 -0.03 -30.84 17.55
C LEU A 91 1.10 -31.84 17.83
N VAL A 92 2.17 -31.76 17.04
CA VAL A 92 3.37 -32.58 17.21
C VAL A 92 4.62 -31.70 17.27
N TYR A 93 5.63 -32.18 17.99
CA TYR A 93 6.90 -31.47 18.09
C TYR A 93 7.72 -31.58 16.82
N HIS A 94 8.27 -30.43 16.36
CA HIS A 94 9.11 -30.31 15.18
C HIS A 94 10.53 -29.86 15.58
N PRO A 95 11.54 -30.76 15.60
CA PRO A 95 12.91 -30.42 15.97
C PRO A 95 13.55 -29.36 15.07
N GLU A 96 13.20 -29.35 13.77
CA GLU A 96 13.73 -28.38 12.82
C GLU A 96 13.18 -26.97 13.10
N ALA A 97 11.93 -26.85 13.50
CA ALA A 97 11.33 -25.57 13.90
C ALA A 97 12.01 -25.02 15.16
N GLU A 98 12.26 -25.86 16.17
CA GLU A 98 13.04 -25.46 17.34
C GLU A 98 14.44 -25.00 16.98
N ALA A 99 15.13 -25.73 16.11
CA ALA A 99 16.48 -25.37 15.67
C ALA A 99 16.51 -23.99 14.97
N ASP A 100 15.49 -23.69 14.15
CA ASP A 100 15.38 -22.40 13.51
C ASP A 100 15.09 -21.26 14.52
N ILE A 101 14.23 -21.49 15.51
CA ILE A 101 13.94 -20.53 16.58
C ILE A 101 15.22 -20.26 17.41
N ARG A 102 15.94 -21.32 17.83
CA ARG A 102 17.21 -21.18 18.55
C ARG A 102 18.22 -20.38 17.75
N ARG A 103 18.38 -20.69 16.46
CA ARG A 103 19.28 -19.94 15.57
C ARG A 103 18.90 -18.47 15.52
N TYR A 104 17.62 -18.13 15.44
CA TYR A 104 17.17 -16.74 15.45
C TYR A 104 17.55 -16.02 16.75
N PHE A 105 17.37 -16.68 17.91
CA PHE A 105 17.79 -16.14 19.20
C PHE A 105 19.31 -15.92 19.27
N ASP A 106 20.09 -16.87 18.79
CA ASP A 106 21.56 -16.79 18.78
C ASP A 106 22.07 -15.68 17.86
N THR A 107 21.51 -15.59 16.66
CA THR A 107 22.05 -14.69 15.61
C THR A 107 21.50 -13.28 15.64
N VAL A 108 20.25 -13.09 16.08
CA VAL A 108 19.58 -11.77 16.08
C VAL A 108 19.51 -11.18 17.48
N PHE A 109 19.10 -11.98 18.48
CA PHE A 109 18.98 -11.49 19.85
C PHE A 109 20.25 -11.67 20.69
N HIS A 110 21.21 -12.46 20.21
CA HIS A 110 22.47 -12.78 20.91
C HIS A 110 22.26 -13.29 22.35
N ARG A 111 21.26 -14.16 22.55
CA ARG A 111 20.88 -14.73 23.83
C ARG A 111 20.26 -16.13 23.67
N GLU A 112 20.25 -16.90 24.73
CA GLU A 112 19.57 -18.20 24.76
C GLU A 112 18.06 -18.06 24.56
N MET A 113 17.49 -19.05 23.88
CA MET A 113 16.04 -19.15 23.67
C MET A 113 15.33 -19.42 25.00
N PRO A 114 14.37 -18.59 25.44
CA PRO A 114 13.56 -18.86 26.64
C PRO A 114 12.76 -20.15 26.47
N ALA A 115 12.54 -20.87 27.59
CA ALA A 115 11.81 -22.15 27.56
C ALA A 115 10.36 -22.03 27.03
N CYS A 116 9.70 -20.90 27.22
CA CYS A 116 8.36 -20.64 26.70
C CYS A 116 8.31 -20.68 25.16
N ASN A 117 9.39 -20.33 24.46
CA ASN A 117 9.45 -20.36 22.99
C ASN A 117 9.40 -21.79 22.43
N LEU A 118 9.62 -22.81 23.25
CA LEU A 118 9.52 -24.21 22.81
C LEU A 118 8.12 -24.55 22.28
N GLN A 119 7.06 -23.94 22.84
CA GLN A 119 5.70 -24.15 22.33
C GLN A 119 5.52 -23.75 20.86
N GLN A 120 6.34 -22.84 20.33
CA GLN A 120 6.30 -22.44 18.93
C GLN A 120 6.75 -23.56 17.98
N ALA A 121 7.51 -24.55 18.49
CA ALA A 121 7.94 -25.74 17.74
C ALA A 121 6.90 -26.86 17.68
N TYR A 122 5.76 -26.71 18.35
CA TYR A 122 4.63 -27.64 18.21
C TYR A 122 3.72 -27.15 17.08
N LEU A 123 3.59 -27.97 16.05
CA LEU A 123 2.84 -27.64 14.83
C LEU A 123 1.86 -28.77 14.48
N PRO A 124 0.82 -28.51 13.66
CA PRO A 124 -0.14 -29.52 13.24
C PRO A 124 0.52 -30.72 12.56
N VAL A 125 0.08 -31.90 12.87
CA VAL A 125 0.61 -33.14 12.24
C VAL A 125 0.46 -33.07 10.72
N GLY A 126 1.54 -33.41 9.99
CA GLY A 126 1.55 -33.43 8.52
C GLY A 126 1.49 -32.05 7.86
N CYS A 127 1.69 -30.99 8.60
CA CYS A 127 1.72 -29.65 8.01
C CYS A 127 2.97 -29.39 7.16
N THR A 128 2.85 -28.49 6.21
CA THR A 128 3.99 -27.85 5.57
C THR A 128 4.45 -26.70 6.44
N VAL A 129 5.67 -26.76 6.96
CA VAL A 129 6.24 -25.72 7.82
C VAL A 129 6.74 -24.55 6.97
N PHE A 130 6.32 -23.35 7.34
CA PHE A 130 6.80 -22.10 6.76
C PHE A 130 7.90 -21.53 7.66
N ARG A 131 9.15 -21.65 7.25
CA ARG A 131 10.32 -21.17 8.00
C ARG A 131 10.33 -19.65 8.07
N ASN A 132 10.53 -19.09 9.25
CA ASN A 132 10.50 -17.66 9.50
C ASN A 132 11.93 -17.12 9.78
N PRO A 133 12.63 -16.59 8.78
CA PRO A 133 13.96 -16.01 8.99
C PRO A 133 13.92 -14.58 9.54
N VAL A 134 12.74 -13.96 9.62
CA VAL A 134 12.55 -12.57 10.07
C VAL A 134 11.88 -12.46 11.44
N GLY A 135 11.66 -13.62 12.11
CA GLY A 135 11.06 -13.69 13.44
C GLY A 135 11.17 -15.07 14.06
N THR A 136 10.53 -15.28 15.23
CA THR A 136 10.61 -16.52 15.98
C THR A 136 9.45 -17.49 15.70
N ALA A 137 8.30 -17.00 15.26
CA ALA A 137 7.10 -17.82 15.08
C ALA A 137 7.08 -18.43 13.67
N PRO A 138 7.27 -19.76 13.52
CA PRO A 138 7.06 -20.40 12.23
C PRO A 138 5.58 -20.33 11.85
N GLY A 139 5.29 -20.12 10.56
CA GLY A 139 3.98 -20.38 10.01
C GLY A 139 3.83 -21.83 9.58
N CYS A 140 2.62 -22.24 9.23
CA CYS A 140 2.39 -23.56 8.63
C CYS A 140 1.09 -23.62 7.82
N ALA A 141 0.99 -24.63 6.96
CA ALA A 141 -0.23 -24.96 6.24
C ALA A 141 -0.53 -26.46 6.35
N PHE A 142 -1.79 -26.82 6.58
CA PHE A 142 -2.24 -28.22 6.63
C PHE A 142 -3.66 -28.35 6.06
N THR A 143 -4.07 -29.58 5.79
CA THR A 143 -5.42 -29.86 5.30
C THR A 143 -6.10 -30.87 6.23
N ALA A 144 -7.28 -30.54 6.70
CA ALA A 144 -8.11 -31.40 7.55
C ALA A 144 -9.57 -31.28 7.11
N GLY A 145 -10.28 -32.41 6.99
CA GLY A 145 -11.70 -32.43 6.62
C GLY A 145 -12.04 -31.75 5.27
N GLY A 146 -11.08 -31.64 4.35
CA GLY A 146 -11.25 -30.91 3.07
C GLY A 146 -10.97 -29.41 3.14
N ILE A 147 -10.69 -28.88 4.33
CA ILE A 147 -10.34 -27.47 4.56
C ILE A 147 -8.82 -27.33 4.58
N THR A 148 -8.30 -26.32 3.92
CA THR A 148 -6.89 -25.92 4.05
C THR A 148 -6.79 -24.81 5.09
N ALA A 149 -6.04 -25.03 6.16
CA ALA A 149 -5.75 -24.05 7.19
C ALA A 149 -4.30 -23.57 7.07
N VAL A 150 -4.10 -22.25 7.11
CA VAL A 150 -2.80 -21.59 7.09
C VAL A 150 -2.66 -20.74 8.34
N LEU A 151 -1.59 -20.91 9.08
CA LEU A 151 -1.30 -20.17 10.30
C LEU A 151 -0.10 -19.26 10.06
N LEU A 152 -0.27 -17.94 10.24
CA LEU A 152 0.75 -16.90 10.05
C LEU A 152 0.89 -16.06 11.32
N PRO A 153 2.11 -15.52 11.60
CA PRO A 153 2.35 -14.64 12.75
C PRO A 153 1.50 -13.36 12.70
N GLY A 154 1.31 -12.75 13.88
CA GLY A 154 0.64 -11.46 14.01
C GLY A 154 1.51 -10.26 13.62
N VAL A 155 2.83 -10.35 13.81
CA VAL A 155 3.77 -9.27 13.47
C VAL A 155 3.73 -9.01 11.95
N PRO A 156 3.42 -7.78 11.50
CA PRO A 156 3.18 -7.51 10.08
C PRO A 156 4.35 -7.87 9.15
N SER A 157 5.60 -7.64 9.56
CA SER A 157 6.77 -8.01 8.76
C SER A 157 6.94 -9.51 8.59
N GLU A 158 6.67 -10.30 9.66
CA GLU A 158 6.71 -11.76 9.63
C GLU A 158 5.56 -12.33 8.79
N CYS A 159 4.34 -11.84 9.01
CA CYS A 159 3.16 -12.23 8.24
C CYS A 159 3.37 -12.01 6.74
N ARG A 160 3.84 -10.83 6.36
CA ARG A 160 4.12 -10.47 4.97
C ARG A 160 5.18 -11.38 4.35
N TYR A 161 6.31 -11.56 5.03
CA TYR A 161 7.39 -12.41 4.53
C TYR A 161 6.91 -13.85 4.27
N LEU A 162 6.21 -14.46 5.25
CA LEU A 162 5.74 -15.83 5.13
C LEU A 162 4.63 -15.97 4.08
N ALA A 163 3.79 -14.96 3.92
CA ALA A 163 2.75 -14.97 2.90
C ALA A 163 3.36 -14.92 1.48
N GLU A 164 4.31 -14.04 1.25
CA GLU A 164 4.95 -13.87 -0.06
C GLU A 164 5.86 -15.04 -0.44
N HIS A 165 6.66 -15.56 0.52
CA HIS A 165 7.71 -16.54 0.23
C HIS A 165 7.31 -17.99 0.52
N CYS A 166 6.21 -18.22 1.25
CA CYS A 166 5.78 -19.57 1.61
C CYS A 166 4.34 -19.85 1.21
N LEU A 167 3.37 -18.98 1.58
CA LEU A 167 1.96 -19.21 1.27
C LEU A 167 1.69 -19.16 -0.22
N LEU A 168 2.16 -18.16 -0.95
CA LEU A 168 1.96 -18.08 -2.40
C LEU A 168 2.51 -19.31 -3.11
N PRO A 169 3.80 -19.70 -2.94
CA PRO A 169 4.33 -20.93 -3.56
C PRO A 169 3.58 -22.20 -3.13
N TYR A 170 3.11 -22.28 -1.88
CA TYR A 170 2.30 -23.41 -1.41
C TYR A 170 0.96 -23.50 -2.14
N LEU A 171 0.33 -22.38 -2.40
CA LEU A 171 -0.90 -22.32 -3.19
C LEU A 171 -0.62 -22.64 -4.67
N GLU A 172 0.38 -22.12 -5.28
CA GLU A 172 0.77 -22.36 -6.68
C GLU A 172 1.07 -23.82 -6.99
N GLN A 173 1.83 -24.50 -6.13
CA GLN A 173 2.18 -25.93 -6.30
C GLN A 173 0.95 -26.86 -6.32
N ARG A 174 -0.16 -26.45 -5.79
CA ARG A 174 -1.42 -27.23 -5.73
C ARG A 174 -2.36 -26.99 -6.89
N HIS A 175 -1.98 -26.11 -7.82
CA HIS A 175 -2.93 -25.58 -8.80
C HIS A 175 -2.77 -26.07 -10.25
N GLY A 176 -1.56 -26.30 -10.72
CA GLY A 176 -1.31 -26.49 -12.14
C GLY A 176 -1.71 -25.30 -13.04
N GLN A 177 -2.13 -24.17 -12.45
CA GLN A 177 -2.44 -22.91 -13.16
C GLN A 177 -1.72 -21.76 -12.47
N VAL A 178 -1.27 -20.80 -13.27
CA VAL A 178 -0.63 -19.57 -12.82
C VAL A 178 -1.64 -18.44 -12.84
N ILE A 179 -1.51 -17.50 -11.91
CA ILE A 179 -2.26 -16.27 -11.90
C ILE A 179 -1.28 -15.11 -12.01
N ARG A 180 -1.65 -14.15 -12.85
CA ARG A 180 -0.96 -12.86 -12.97
C ARG A 180 -1.95 -11.74 -12.81
N ALA A 181 -1.49 -10.65 -12.21
CA ALA A 181 -2.31 -9.47 -12.02
C ALA A 181 -1.50 -8.20 -12.30
N HIS A 182 -2.20 -7.17 -12.76
CA HIS A 182 -1.70 -5.82 -12.93
C HIS A 182 -2.57 -4.84 -12.13
N ASP A 183 -1.92 -3.96 -11.38
CA ASP A 183 -2.55 -2.82 -10.71
C ASP A 183 -2.40 -1.56 -11.56
N LEU A 184 -3.52 -1.04 -12.03
CA LEU A 184 -3.59 0.14 -12.87
C LEU A 184 -4.02 1.35 -12.04
N ARG A 185 -3.18 2.37 -11.95
CA ARG A 185 -3.37 3.53 -11.09
C ARG A 185 -3.91 4.73 -11.86
N ILE A 186 -5.01 5.30 -11.39
CA ILE A 186 -5.77 6.35 -12.07
C ILE A 186 -5.87 7.57 -11.17
N PHE A 187 -5.53 8.74 -11.70
CA PHE A 187 -5.70 10.01 -11.00
C PHE A 187 -6.48 11.01 -11.85
N GLY A 188 -7.35 11.81 -11.19
CA GLY A 188 -8.15 12.85 -11.84
C GLY A 188 -9.54 12.41 -12.29
N LEU A 189 -9.90 11.12 -12.08
CA LEU A 189 -11.26 10.61 -12.28
C LEU A 189 -11.79 10.05 -10.95
N THR A 190 -13.11 10.12 -10.77
CA THR A 190 -13.81 9.43 -9.69
C THR A 190 -14.12 7.99 -10.08
N GLU A 191 -14.32 7.12 -9.08
CA GLU A 191 -14.69 5.72 -9.32
C GLU A 191 -15.91 5.56 -10.25
N PRO A 192 -17.05 6.30 -10.06
CA PRO A 192 -18.17 6.22 -11.02
C PRO A 192 -17.80 6.60 -12.46
N GLN A 193 -16.93 7.62 -12.64
CA GLN A 193 -16.45 7.99 -13.98
C GLN A 193 -15.59 6.89 -14.63
N VAL A 194 -14.73 6.25 -13.86
CA VAL A 194 -13.96 5.08 -14.33
C VAL A 194 -14.90 3.92 -14.68
N GLN A 195 -15.91 3.67 -13.83
CA GLN A 195 -16.91 2.63 -14.07
C GLN A 195 -17.72 2.91 -15.34
N ASP A 196 -18.14 4.14 -15.58
CA ASP A 196 -18.88 4.51 -16.81
C ASP A 196 -18.02 4.30 -18.07
N LEU A 197 -16.73 4.72 -18.03
CA LEU A 197 -15.80 4.59 -19.14
C LEU A 197 -15.46 3.13 -19.50
N LEU A 198 -15.50 2.23 -18.52
CA LEU A 198 -15.03 0.86 -18.66
C LEU A 198 -16.14 -0.17 -18.42
N SER A 199 -17.41 0.23 -18.39
CA SER A 199 -18.55 -0.60 -17.97
C SER A 199 -18.67 -1.94 -18.73
N ASP A 200 -18.32 -1.97 -20.01
CA ASP A 200 -18.31 -3.16 -20.83
C ASP A 200 -17.05 -4.05 -20.64
N LEU A 201 -16.01 -3.50 -20.02
CA LEU A 201 -14.76 -4.22 -19.71
C LEU A 201 -14.74 -4.74 -18.27
N LEU A 202 -15.49 -4.09 -17.36
CA LEU A 202 -15.59 -4.53 -15.96
C LEU A 202 -16.31 -5.87 -15.91
N ARG A 203 -15.55 -6.95 -15.73
CA ARG A 203 -16.04 -8.32 -15.76
C ARG A 203 -15.50 -9.09 -14.57
N GLN A 204 -16.31 -10.04 -14.11
CA GLN A 204 -15.87 -11.08 -13.18
C GLN A 204 -16.10 -12.43 -13.88
N GLU A 205 -15.17 -12.80 -14.73
CA GLU A 205 -15.13 -14.13 -15.34
C GLU A 205 -14.19 -15.02 -14.53
N ALA A 206 -14.37 -16.33 -14.57
CA ALA A 206 -13.59 -17.27 -13.76
C ALA A 206 -12.06 -17.17 -13.98
N ASP A 207 -11.66 -16.75 -15.19
CA ASP A 207 -10.26 -16.73 -15.61
C ASP A 207 -9.72 -15.33 -15.99
N LEU A 208 -10.57 -14.29 -15.92
CA LEU A 208 -10.19 -12.91 -16.21
C LEU A 208 -11.09 -11.95 -15.42
N THR A 209 -10.51 -11.15 -14.54
CA THR A 209 -11.25 -10.17 -13.76
C THR A 209 -10.65 -8.77 -13.94
N LEU A 210 -11.53 -7.77 -14.03
CA LEU A 210 -11.16 -6.35 -13.95
C LEU A 210 -12.08 -5.68 -12.95
N SER A 211 -11.54 -5.16 -11.85
CA SER A 211 -12.30 -4.58 -10.74
C SER A 211 -11.74 -3.22 -10.33
N PRO A 212 -12.59 -2.19 -10.16
CA PRO A 212 -12.19 -0.89 -9.64
C PRO A 212 -12.18 -0.89 -8.11
N PHE A 213 -11.24 -0.13 -7.53
CA PHE A 213 -11.12 0.12 -6.10
C PHE A 213 -10.89 1.61 -5.86
N ALA A 214 -11.71 2.22 -5.01
CA ALA A 214 -11.47 3.58 -4.55
C ALA A 214 -10.32 3.61 -3.54
N LEU A 215 -9.38 4.50 -3.77
CA LEU A 215 -8.29 4.82 -2.86
C LEU A 215 -8.40 6.28 -2.40
N PRO A 216 -7.72 6.70 -1.33
CA PRO A 216 -7.75 8.08 -0.89
C PRO A 216 -7.25 9.06 -1.96
N GLY A 217 -8.18 9.65 -2.74
CA GLY A 217 -7.88 10.63 -3.78
C GLY A 217 -7.54 10.09 -5.16
N GLU A 218 -7.60 8.78 -5.37
CA GLU A 218 -7.33 8.13 -6.65
C GLU A 218 -8.18 6.87 -6.84
N VAL A 219 -8.11 6.24 -7.99
CA VAL A 219 -8.75 4.95 -8.29
C VAL A 219 -7.69 3.96 -8.74
N SER A 220 -7.81 2.72 -8.29
CA SER A 220 -7.03 1.59 -8.79
C SER A 220 -7.94 0.64 -9.54
N LEU A 221 -7.46 0.08 -10.66
CA LEU A 221 -8.08 -1.08 -11.30
C LEU A 221 -7.18 -2.28 -11.08
N HIS A 222 -7.74 -3.38 -10.63
CA HIS A 222 -7.06 -4.66 -10.53
C HIS A 222 -7.47 -5.53 -11.70
N LEU A 223 -6.53 -5.82 -12.61
CA LEU A 223 -6.72 -6.74 -13.72
C LEU A 223 -5.97 -8.03 -13.40
N SER A 224 -6.68 -9.17 -13.32
CA SER A 224 -6.03 -10.46 -13.09
C SER A 224 -6.51 -11.51 -14.09
N ALA A 225 -5.60 -12.41 -14.46
CA ALA A 225 -5.91 -13.55 -15.31
C ALA A 225 -5.33 -14.85 -14.76
N ARG A 226 -6.03 -15.94 -15.04
CA ARG A 226 -5.63 -17.30 -14.70
C ARG A 226 -5.40 -18.09 -15.99
N ALA A 227 -4.28 -18.80 -16.08
CA ALA A 227 -3.96 -19.67 -17.23
C ALA A 227 -2.94 -20.76 -16.83
N ASP A 228 -2.53 -21.59 -17.80
CA ASP A 228 -1.59 -22.68 -17.57
C ASP A 228 -0.15 -22.18 -17.31
N ASP A 229 0.19 -21.00 -17.81
CA ASP A 229 1.48 -20.36 -17.59
C ASP A 229 1.36 -18.82 -17.61
N GLU A 230 2.45 -18.13 -17.24
CA GLU A 230 2.53 -16.66 -17.19
C GLU A 230 2.24 -16.01 -18.54
N ALA A 231 2.82 -16.57 -19.62
CA ALA A 231 2.67 -16.03 -20.96
C ALA A 231 1.20 -16.09 -21.45
N ALA A 232 0.49 -17.15 -21.07
CA ALA A 232 -0.92 -17.31 -21.35
C ALA A 232 -1.77 -16.30 -20.54
N CYS A 233 -1.40 -16.00 -19.29
CA CYS A 233 -2.04 -14.94 -18.49
C CYS A 233 -1.88 -13.58 -19.18
N GLU A 234 -0.65 -13.21 -19.53
CA GLU A 234 -0.35 -11.94 -20.22
C GLU A 234 -1.09 -11.83 -21.57
N THR A 235 -1.11 -12.91 -22.34
CA THR A 235 -1.85 -12.94 -23.61
C THR A 235 -3.34 -12.68 -23.41
N ARG A 236 -3.92 -13.22 -22.33
CA ARG A 236 -5.33 -13.03 -21.98
C ARG A 236 -5.64 -11.61 -21.51
N MET A 237 -4.75 -11.00 -20.73
CA MET A 237 -4.90 -9.63 -20.21
C MET A 237 -4.61 -8.55 -21.26
N ALA A 238 -3.71 -8.80 -22.21
CA ALA A 238 -3.23 -7.81 -23.16
C ALA A 238 -4.33 -7.01 -23.90
N PRO A 239 -5.41 -7.63 -24.45
CA PRO A 239 -6.46 -6.87 -25.14
C PRO A 239 -7.23 -5.95 -24.18
N VAL A 240 -7.52 -6.40 -22.96
CA VAL A 240 -8.20 -5.57 -21.94
C VAL A 240 -7.30 -4.42 -21.50
N LEU A 241 -6.03 -4.69 -21.27
CA LEU A 241 -5.04 -3.68 -20.89
C LEU A 241 -4.87 -2.62 -21.96
N ALA A 242 -4.83 -3.01 -23.23
CA ALA A 242 -4.74 -2.07 -24.35
C ALA A 242 -5.96 -1.15 -24.42
N GLU A 243 -7.16 -1.69 -24.23
CA GLU A 243 -8.39 -0.90 -24.27
C GLU A 243 -8.52 0.03 -23.05
N VAL A 244 -8.13 -0.43 -21.86
CA VAL A 244 -8.06 0.40 -20.65
C VAL A 244 -7.10 1.59 -20.86
N ARG A 245 -5.90 1.32 -21.38
CA ARG A 245 -4.92 2.38 -21.72
C ARG A 245 -5.49 3.40 -22.72
N HIS A 246 -6.19 2.92 -23.75
CA HIS A 246 -6.79 3.76 -24.77
C HIS A 246 -7.87 4.70 -24.20
N ARG A 247 -8.80 4.14 -23.40
CA ARG A 247 -9.94 4.92 -22.86
C ARG A 247 -9.56 5.86 -21.73
N LEU A 248 -8.62 5.46 -20.87
CA LEU A 248 -8.20 6.28 -19.73
C LEU A 248 -7.14 7.33 -20.13
N GLY A 249 -6.33 7.05 -21.15
CA GLY A 249 -5.32 8.00 -21.65
C GLY A 249 -4.44 8.55 -20.53
N GLY A 250 -4.33 9.88 -20.46
CA GLY A 250 -3.51 10.56 -19.45
C GLY A 250 -3.96 10.45 -17.99
N TYR A 251 -5.16 9.91 -17.72
CA TYR A 251 -5.61 9.62 -16.36
C TYR A 251 -4.94 8.37 -15.78
N LEU A 252 -4.58 7.40 -16.62
CA LEU A 252 -3.78 6.24 -16.22
C LEU A 252 -2.33 6.70 -16.02
N TYR A 253 -1.90 6.81 -14.76
CA TYR A 253 -0.59 7.36 -14.46
C TYR A 253 0.49 6.32 -14.20
N GLY A 254 0.11 5.08 -13.97
CA GLY A 254 1.09 4.02 -13.73
C GLY A 254 0.46 2.63 -13.73
N GLU A 255 1.30 1.66 -14.00
CA GLU A 255 1.01 0.24 -13.96
C GLU A 255 2.02 -0.42 -13.01
N ASP A 256 1.53 -1.21 -12.07
CA ASP A 256 2.35 -1.89 -11.07
C ASP A 256 3.27 -0.92 -10.31
N VAL A 257 2.68 0.19 -9.88
CA VAL A 257 3.32 1.20 -9.03
C VAL A 257 2.53 1.38 -7.75
N SER A 258 3.23 1.66 -6.66
CA SER A 258 2.61 1.89 -5.34
C SER A 258 1.81 3.20 -5.28
N GLY A 259 2.16 4.20 -6.11
CA GLY A 259 1.50 5.49 -6.17
C GLY A 259 2.20 6.47 -7.11
N LEU A 260 1.70 7.71 -7.16
CA LEU A 260 2.27 8.80 -7.97
C LEU A 260 3.75 9.08 -7.63
N GLU A 261 4.16 8.92 -6.38
CA GLU A 261 5.55 9.08 -5.96
C GLU A 261 6.50 8.10 -6.66
N GLU A 262 6.10 6.84 -6.79
CA GLU A 262 6.91 5.85 -7.49
C GLU A 262 6.90 6.07 -9.00
N ALA A 263 5.75 6.43 -9.58
CA ALA A 263 5.66 6.79 -11.00
C ALA A 263 6.59 7.97 -11.34
N VAL A 264 6.57 9.03 -10.53
CA VAL A 264 7.46 10.18 -10.67
C VAL A 264 8.93 9.80 -10.47
N PHE A 265 9.22 8.99 -9.44
CA PHE A 265 10.57 8.50 -9.18
C PHE A 265 11.14 7.75 -10.39
N ARG A 266 10.38 6.78 -10.94
CA ARG A 266 10.81 6.03 -12.14
C ARG A 266 11.07 6.96 -13.30
N LEU A 267 10.17 7.91 -13.60
CA LEU A 267 10.30 8.88 -14.69
C LEU A 267 11.53 9.79 -14.54
N CYS A 268 11.79 10.29 -13.34
CA CYS A 268 12.96 11.12 -13.06
C CYS A 268 14.26 10.32 -13.15
N ARG A 269 14.30 9.11 -12.55
CA ARG A 269 15.47 8.23 -12.59
C ARG A 269 15.86 7.87 -14.02
N ASP A 270 14.90 7.48 -14.84
CA ASP A 270 15.14 7.03 -16.21
C ASP A 270 15.61 8.17 -17.12
N ARG A 271 15.34 9.44 -16.74
CA ARG A 271 15.81 10.66 -17.39
C ARG A 271 17.01 11.31 -16.71
N HIS A 272 17.52 10.72 -15.65
CA HIS A 272 18.62 11.26 -14.84
C HIS A 272 18.34 12.67 -14.31
N LEU A 273 17.08 12.95 -13.93
CA LEU A 273 16.64 14.24 -13.40
C LEU A 273 16.53 14.17 -11.88
N THR A 274 16.92 15.26 -11.23
CA THR A 274 16.82 15.43 -9.78
C THR A 274 15.63 16.32 -9.41
N LEU A 275 15.06 16.08 -8.23
CA LEU A 275 13.84 16.71 -7.74
C LEU A 275 14.05 17.28 -6.33
N SER A 276 13.41 18.41 -6.06
CA SER A 276 13.24 18.95 -4.69
C SER A 276 11.81 19.43 -4.45
N ALA A 277 11.46 19.71 -3.17
CA ALA A 277 10.10 20.14 -2.81
C ALA A 277 10.11 21.28 -1.78
N ALA A 278 9.25 22.28 -1.97
CA ALA A 278 8.92 23.32 -0.99
C ALA A 278 7.47 23.16 -0.52
N GLU A 279 7.28 22.83 0.73
CA GLU A 279 5.97 22.47 1.27
C GLU A 279 5.48 23.48 2.32
N SER A 280 4.21 23.85 2.24
CA SER A 280 3.53 24.63 3.27
C SER A 280 2.42 23.80 3.90
N CYS A 281 1.19 23.81 3.37
CA CYS A 281 0.07 23.08 3.96
C CYS A 281 0.23 21.56 3.96
N THR A 282 1.03 21.00 3.07
CA THR A 282 1.32 19.56 3.03
C THR A 282 2.28 19.11 4.15
N GLY A 283 3.12 20.05 4.66
CA GLY A 283 3.91 19.83 5.89
C GLY A 283 4.90 18.67 5.83
N GLY A 284 5.54 18.43 4.69
CA GLY A 284 6.50 17.34 4.48
C GLY A 284 5.91 16.09 3.85
N LEU A 285 4.61 16.07 3.48
CA LEU A 285 3.96 14.89 2.93
C LEU A 285 4.52 14.47 1.56
N ILE A 286 4.88 15.43 0.71
CA ILE A 286 5.51 15.14 -0.59
C ILE A 286 6.89 14.52 -0.37
N ALA A 287 7.71 15.13 0.49
CA ALA A 287 9.03 14.62 0.84
C ALA A 287 8.93 13.21 1.46
N LYS A 288 7.98 13.01 2.38
CA LYS A 288 7.71 11.69 3.00
C LYS A 288 7.37 10.65 1.94
N ARG A 289 6.44 10.92 1.05
CA ARG A 289 6.02 9.98 -0.01
C ARG A 289 7.17 9.63 -0.95
N LEU A 290 7.95 10.62 -1.39
CA LEU A 290 9.12 10.37 -2.25
C LEU A 290 10.19 9.54 -1.54
N THR A 291 10.41 9.76 -0.24
CA THR A 291 11.40 9.02 0.54
C THR A 291 10.93 7.63 0.97
N ASP A 292 9.64 7.30 0.87
CA ASP A 292 9.13 5.94 1.04
C ASP A 292 9.57 5.01 -0.12
N VAL A 293 9.91 5.58 -1.29
CA VAL A 293 10.36 4.80 -2.44
C VAL A 293 11.82 4.36 -2.23
N PRO A 294 12.12 3.06 -2.26
CA PRO A 294 13.50 2.59 -2.15
C PRO A 294 14.40 3.19 -3.23
N GLY A 295 15.54 3.72 -2.83
CA GLY A 295 16.48 4.39 -3.74
C GLY A 295 16.16 5.86 -4.02
N ALA A 296 15.22 6.48 -3.30
CA ALA A 296 14.78 7.87 -3.47
C ALA A 296 15.94 8.88 -3.57
N SER A 297 17.07 8.64 -2.90
CA SER A 297 18.25 9.51 -2.91
C SER A 297 18.89 9.67 -4.30
N GLN A 298 18.58 8.83 -5.26
CA GLN A 298 19.03 8.97 -6.66
C GLN A 298 18.32 10.12 -7.38
N VAL A 299 17.13 10.51 -6.92
CA VAL A 299 16.25 11.49 -7.55
C VAL A 299 15.97 12.67 -6.63
N PHE A 300 15.55 12.40 -5.38
CA PHE A 300 15.11 13.43 -4.44
C PHE A 300 16.28 13.98 -3.63
N LEU A 301 16.68 15.22 -3.90
CA LEU A 301 17.81 15.87 -3.22
C LEU A 301 17.44 16.44 -1.85
N GLY A 302 16.15 16.73 -1.63
CA GLY A 302 15.68 17.26 -0.35
C GLY A 302 14.47 18.18 -0.48
N GLY A 303 13.97 18.66 0.65
CA GLY A 303 12.83 19.55 0.69
C GLY A 303 12.84 20.50 1.86
N VAL A 304 12.04 21.57 1.76
CA VAL A 304 11.86 22.58 2.80
C VAL A 304 10.40 22.66 3.21
N VAL A 305 10.11 22.43 4.47
CA VAL A 305 8.80 22.72 5.06
C VAL A 305 8.76 24.20 5.44
N SER A 306 8.29 25.04 4.51
CA SER A 306 8.22 26.49 4.66
C SER A 306 6.85 26.91 5.21
N TYR A 307 6.57 26.53 6.46
CA TYR A 307 5.23 26.67 7.05
C TYR A 307 4.83 28.12 7.36
N THR A 308 5.81 28.96 7.70
CA THR A 308 5.59 30.39 8.00
C THR A 308 6.15 31.29 6.90
N ASN A 309 5.67 32.55 6.85
CA ASN A 309 6.20 33.56 5.92
C ASN A 309 7.68 33.83 6.15
N GLY A 310 8.15 33.79 7.40
CA GLY A 310 9.56 33.95 7.72
C GLY A 310 10.43 32.88 7.07
N VAL A 311 10.03 31.61 7.12
CA VAL A 311 10.76 30.51 6.45
C VAL A 311 10.68 30.63 4.93
N LYS A 312 9.51 30.99 4.35
CA LYS A 312 9.40 31.27 2.92
C LYS A 312 10.39 32.34 2.45
N ASN A 313 10.50 33.41 3.23
CA ASN A 313 11.40 34.51 2.90
C ASN A 313 12.87 34.16 3.12
N HIS A 314 13.26 33.73 4.34
CA HIS A 314 14.66 33.58 4.70
C HIS A 314 15.34 32.35 4.09
N VAL A 315 14.58 31.25 3.94
CA VAL A 315 15.15 29.98 3.43
C VAL A 315 14.96 29.84 1.92
N LEU A 316 13.75 30.11 1.42
CA LEU A 316 13.45 29.96 0.00
C LEU A 316 13.64 31.25 -0.80
N GLY A 317 13.98 32.37 -0.19
CA GLY A 317 14.19 33.65 -0.86
C GLY A 317 12.90 34.25 -1.45
N VAL A 318 11.71 33.85 -0.99
CA VAL A 318 10.45 34.44 -1.43
C VAL A 318 10.45 35.92 -1.05
N PRO A 319 10.33 36.88 -2.00
CA PRO A 319 10.34 38.31 -1.67
C PRO A 319 9.26 38.71 -0.67
N ALA A 320 9.60 39.48 0.37
CA ALA A 320 8.64 39.96 1.36
C ALA A 320 7.50 40.75 0.69
N SER A 321 7.80 41.52 -0.35
CA SER A 321 6.82 42.25 -1.13
C SER A 321 5.75 41.35 -1.80
N LEU A 322 6.12 40.14 -2.23
CA LEU A 322 5.13 39.18 -2.75
C LEU A 322 4.20 38.68 -1.64
N LEU A 323 4.77 38.37 -0.47
CA LEU A 323 3.98 37.92 0.68
C LEU A 323 3.02 39.02 1.18
N GLU A 324 3.45 40.26 1.19
CA GLU A 324 2.62 41.40 1.57
C GLU A 324 1.54 41.70 0.52
N SER A 325 1.88 41.70 -0.76
CA SER A 325 0.96 42.06 -1.85
C SER A 325 -0.07 40.96 -2.15
N TYR A 326 0.37 39.70 -2.22
CA TYR A 326 -0.44 38.59 -2.71
C TYR A 326 -0.85 37.59 -1.61
N GLY A 327 -0.23 37.64 -0.43
CA GLY A 327 -0.42 36.66 0.62
C GLY A 327 0.33 35.35 0.39
N ALA A 328 0.48 34.57 1.45
CA ALA A 328 1.20 33.30 1.42
C ALA A 328 0.55 32.27 0.47
N VAL A 329 -0.76 32.34 0.30
CA VAL A 329 -1.55 31.42 -0.53
C VAL A 329 -1.89 32.10 -1.85
N SER A 330 -0.96 32.03 -2.78
CA SER A 330 -1.11 32.70 -4.09
C SER A 330 -0.18 32.09 -5.13
N ALA A 331 -0.53 32.26 -6.41
CA ALA A 331 0.29 31.80 -7.52
C ALA A 331 1.71 32.42 -7.56
N PRO A 332 1.90 33.75 -7.33
CA PRO A 332 3.23 34.33 -7.27
C PRO A 332 4.11 33.74 -6.17
N VAL A 333 3.54 33.46 -5.00
CA VAL A 333 4.28 32.86 -3.87
C VAL A 333 4.59 31.39 -4.14
N ALA A 334 3.66 30.61 -4.67
CA ALA A 334 3.94 29.22 -5.07
C ALA A 334 5.08 29.15 -6.11
N ARG A 335 5.05 30.01 -7.11
CA ARG A 335 6.12 30.16 -8.12
C ARG A 335 7.47 30.46 -7.45
N ALA A 336 7.53 31.44 -6.59
CA ALA A 336 8.76 31.85 -5.92
C ALA A 336 9.30 30.73 -4.99
N MET A 337 8.40 30.00 -4.30
CA MET A 337 8.77 28.82 -3.48
C MET A 337 9.42 27.72 -4.32
N ALA A 338 8.84 27.37 -5.47
CA ALA A 338 9.40 26.34 -6.36
C ALA A 338 10.78 26.74 -6.90
N MET A 339 10.92 27.99 -7.36
CA MET A 339 12.22 28.54 -7.81
C MET A 339 13.24 28.55 -6.67
N GLY A 340 12.83 28.98 -5.49
CA GLY A 340 13.72 29.08 -4.33
C GLY A 340 14.28 27.73 -3.90
N VAL A 341 13.46 26.68 -3.78
CA VAL A 341 13.95 25.37 -3.40
C VAL A 341 14.80 24.72 -4.50
N ARG A 342 14.50 24.97 -5.77
CA ARG A 342 15.31 24.52 -6.89
C ARG A 342 16.72 25.10 -6.84
N VAL A 343 16.83 26.38 -6.61
CA VAL A 343 18.15 27.06 -6.43
C VAL A 343 18.87 26.59 -5.20
N LEU A 344 18.16 26.43 -4.08
CA LEU A 344 18.73 26.01 -2.80
C LEU A 344 19.37 24.64 -2.86
N THR A 345 18.71 23.70 -3.56
CA THR A 345 19.16 22.30 -3.64
C THR A 345 20.00 21.99 -4.87
N GLY A 346 19.96 22.85 -5.88
CA GLY A 346 20.60 22.61 -7.19
C GLY A 346 19.90 21.50 -8.02
N SER A 347 18.62 21.18 -7.71
CA SER A 347 17.88 20.18 -8.44
C SER A 347 17.48 20.64 -9.84
N ASP A 348 17.25 19.69 -10.76
CA ASP A 348 16.79 19.99 -12.12
C ASP A 348 15.34 20.46 -12.13
N LEU A 349 14.52 19.86 -11.25
CA LEU A 349 13.09 20.12 -11.10
C LEU A 349 12.76 20.42 -9.63
N ALA A 350 11.74 21.24 -9.39
CA ALA A 350 11.27 21.48 -8.05
C ALA A 350 9.77 21.70 -7.98
N LEU A 351 9.14 21.03 -7.00
CA LEU A 351 7.72 21.21 -6.68
C LEU A 351 7.56 22.24 -5.56
N SER A 352 6.45 22.96 -5.57
CA SER A 352 6.00 23.68 -4.37
C SER A 352 4.50 23.55 -4.16
N VAL A 353 4.09 23.63 -2.87
CA VAL A 353 2.68 23.65 -2.48
C VAL A 353 2.47 24.69 -1.40
N THR A 354 1.50 25.59 -1.61
CA THR A 354 0.98 26.52 -0.58
C THR A 354 -0.54 26.54 -0.63
N GLY A 355 -1.20 26.57 0.53
CA GLY A 355 -2.66 26.48 0.55
C GLY A 355 -3.27 26.48 1.95
N LEU A 356 -4.59 26.41 1.99
CA LEU A 356 -5.42 26.45 3.19
C LEU A 356 -6.08 25.09 3.39
N ALA A 357 -5.55 24.33 4.34
CA ALA A 357 -6.09 23.00 4.67
C ALA A 357 -7.16 23.04 5.79
N GLY A 358 -7.51 24.25 6.28
CA GLY A 358 -8.51 24.42 7.34
C GLY A 358 -7.92 24.39 8.76
N PRO A 359 -8.75 24.73 9.78
CA PRO A 359 -10.22 24.88 9.71
C PRO A 359 -10.70 26.18 9.06
N ASP A 360 -9.87 27.24 9.03
CA ASP A 360 -10.27 28.57 8.58
C ASP A 360 -9.63 28.93 7.24
N GLY A 361 -10.25 29.86 6.52
CA GLY A 361 -9.69 30.55 5.37
C GLY A 361 -8.59 31.55 5.76
N ASP A 362 -8.15 32.37 4.81
CA ASP A 362 -7.21 33.46 5.11
C ASP A 362 -7.89 34.85 5.18
N ASP A 363 -7.15 35.86 5.69
CA ASP A 363 -7.59 37.23 5.82
C ASP A 363 -7.85 37.92 4.46
N ARG A 364 -7.56 37.28 3.36
CA ARG A 364 -7.73 37.76 1.99
C ARG A 364 -9.01 37.24 1.32
N GLY A 365 -9.78 36.44 2.05
CA GLY A 365 -11.04 35.86 1.57
C GLY A 365 -10.87 34.54 0.77
N ASN A 366 -9.69 33.94 0.76
CA ASN A 366 -9.55 32.62 0.18
C ASN A 366 -10.23 31.59 1.10
N PRO A 367 -11.13 30.75 0.60
CA PRO A 367 -11.75 29.69 1.38
C PRO A 367 -10.78 28.53 1.66
N VAL A 368 -11.13 27.72 2.67
CA VAL A 368 -10.49 26.42 2.91
C VAL A 368 -10.53 25.58 1.63
N GLY A 369 -9.42 24.92 1.31
CA GLY A 369 -9.27 24.16 0.07
C GLY A 369 -8.64 24.93 -1.09
N THR A 370 -8.42 26.24 -0.94
CA THR A 370 -7.61 26.99 -1.91
C THR A 370 -6.15 26.57 -1.78
N VAL A 371 -5.61 25.98 -2.85
CA VAL A 371 -4.23 25.48 -2.89
C VAL A 371 -3.60 25.90 -4.22
N PHE A 372 -2.34 26.28 -4.17
CA PHE A 372 -1.50 26.48 -5.36
C PHE A 372 -0.37 25.46 -5.34
N VAL A 373 -0.25 24.73 -6.44
CA VAL A 373 0.89 23.85 -6.72
C VAL A 373 1.71 24.44 -7.85
N ALA A 374 3.03 24.37 -7.75
CA ALA A 374 3.90 24.84 -8.80
C ALA A 374 5.04 23.86 -9.08
N LEU A 375 5.45 23.80 -10.35
CA LEU A 375 6.62 23.06 -10.85
C LEU A 375 7.59 24.08 -11.45
N SER A 376 8.81 24.14 -10.93
CA SER A 376 9.93 24.85 -11.56
C SER A 376 10.77 23.87 -12.37
N ALA A 377 10.87 24.13 -13.66
CA ALA A 377 11.61 23.34 -14.63
C ALA A 377 12.56 24.26 -15.45
N PRO A 378 13.48 23.72 -16.26
CA PRO A 378 14.37 24.53 -17.10
C PRO A 378 13.64 25.48 -18.03
N GLU A 379 12.51 25.10 -18.61
CA GLU A 379 11.71 25.87 -19.56
C GLU A 379 10.86 26.95 -18.88
N GLY A 380 10.63 26.86 -17.56
CA GLY A 380 9.82 27.85 -16.85
C GLY A 380 9.20 27.32 -15.56
N VAL A 381 8.19 28.06 -15.09
CA VAL A 381 7.44 27.67 -13.90
C VAL A 381 5.96 27.56 -14.23
N PHE A 382 5.43 26.38 -14.04
CA PHE A 382 4.03 26.02 -14.20
C PHE A 382 3.32 26.13 -12.87
N VAL A 383 2.12 26.71 -12.84
CA VAL A 383 1.35 26.92 -11.61
C VAL A 383 -0.10 26.55 -11.83
N ARG A 384 -0.63 25.69 -10.97
CA ARG A 384 -2.05 25.31 -10.96
C ARG A 384 -2.70 25.77 -9.67
N GLN A 385 -3.86 26.41 -9.76
CA GLN A 385 -4.75 26.70 -8.65
C GLN A 385 -5.76 25.57 -8.49
N LEU A 386 -5.97 25.12 -7.27
CA LEU A 386 -6.90 24.07 -6.91
C LEU A 386 -7.97 24.62 -5.92
N ALA A 387 -9.17 24.07 -6.04
CA ALA A 387 -10.26 24.27 -5.08
C ALA A 387 -10.67 22.89 -4.54
N LEU A 388 -10.05 22.49 -3.43
CA LEU A 388 -10.20 21.14 -2.87
C LEU A 388 -11.25 21.13 -1.77
N GLY A 389 -12.05 20.07 -1.70
CA GLY A 389 -13.04 19.84 -0.66
C GLY A 389 -12.63 18.75 0.32
N GLY A 390 -13.26 18.73 1.48
CA GLY A 390 -13.06 17.74 2.52
C GLY A 390 -12.40 18.28 3.77
N ASP A 391 -11.98 17.36 4.63
CA ASP A 391 -11.25 17.67 5.85
C ASP A 391 -9.78 18.05 5.58
N ARG A 392 -9.08 18.42 6.63
CA ARG A 392 -7.68 18.83 6.58
C ARG A 392 -6.76 17.75 6.01
N GLU A 393 -6.97 16.49 6.37
CA GLU A 393 -6.15 15.37 5.90
C GLU A 393 -6.36 15.12 4.40
N ARG A 394 -7.62 15.13 3.96
CA ARG A 394 -7.98 14.98 2.55
C ARG A 394 -7.40 16.11 1.70
N ILE A 395 -7.52 17.38 2.13
CA ILE A 395 -6.97 18.51 1.38
C ILE A 395 -5.45 18.39 1.24
N ARG A 396 -4.74 18.02 2.31
CA ARG A 396 -3.28 17.83 2.26
C ARG A 396 -2.89 16.68 1.33
N THR A 397 -3.59 15.56 1.40
CA THR A 397 -3.37 14.39 0.55
C THR A 397 -3.58 14.73 -0.92
N LEU A 398 -4.71 15.34 -1.26
CA LEU A 398 -5.00 15.75 -2.64
C LEU A 398 -4.00 16.80 -3.15
N SER A 399 -3.57 17.74 -2.31
CA SER A 399 -2.54 18.72 -2.67
C SER A 399 -1.23 18.05 -3.07
N ALA A 400 -0.81 17.02 -2.34
CA ALA A 400 0.39 16.25 -2.68
C ALA A 400 0.19 15.45 -3.98
N HIS A 401 -0.97 14.83 -4.20
CA HIS A 401 -1.30 14.14 -5.44
C HIS A 401 -1.21 15.08 -6.65
N HIS A 402 -1.87 16.24 -6.58
CA HIS A 402 -1.85 17.21 -7.67
C HIS A 402 -0.46 17.76 -7.97
N ALA A 403 0.39 17.93 -6.94
CA ALA A 403 1.78 18.36 -7.16
C ALA A 403 2.60 17.28 -7.88
N LEU A 404 2.47 16.02 -7.47
CA LEU A 404 3.15 14.90 -8.11
C LEU A 404 2.59 14.65 -9.53
N ASP A 405 1.27 14.76 -9.73
CA ASP A 405 0.67 14.62 -11.05
C ASP A 405 1.08 15.74 -12.02
N LEU A 406 1.22 16.98 -11.54
CA LEU A 406 1.73 18.09 -12.34
C LEU A 406 3.13 17.75 -12.87
N LEU A 407 4.01 17.24 -12.02
CA LEU A 407 5.34 16.81 -12.43
C LEU A 407 5.29 15.61 -13.40
N ARG A 408 4.46 14.62 -13.14
CA ARG A 408 4.28 13.47 -14.03
C ARG A 408 3.84 13.92 -15.42
N ARG A 409 2.82 14.79 -15.50
CA ARG A 409 2.31 15.32 -16.77
C ARG A 409 3.36 16.09 -17.54
N TYR A 410 4.15 16.91 -16.84
CA TYR A 410 5.30 17.58 -17.46
C TYR A 410 6.29 16.57 -18.05
N LEU A 411 6.65 15.55 -17.26
CA LEU A 411 7.59 14.52 -17.72
C LEU A 411 7.04 13.62 -18.85
N THR A 412 5.74 13.53 -19.04
CA THR A 412 5.11 12.70 -20.09
C THR A 412 4.54 13.50 -21.24
N ASP A 413 4.87 14.81 -21.35
CA ASP A 413 4.37 15.73 -22.37
C ASP A 413 2.83 15.81 -22.43
N GLN A 414 2.18 15.68 -21.26
CA GLN A 414 0.72 15.71 -21.12
C GLN A 414 0.21 17.00 -20.45
N MET A 415 1.00 18.07 -20.46
CA MET A 415 0.57 19.38 -19.96
C MET A 415 -0.56 19.94 -20.83
N THR A 416 -1.56 20.54 -20.19
CA THR A 416 -2.68 21.17 -20.89
C THR A 416 -2.45 22.68 -21.08
N GLU A 417 -3.08 23.28 -22.10
CA GLU A 417 -3.02 24.72 -22.30
C GLU A 417 -3.57 25.45 -21.05
N GLY A 418 -2.72 26.28 -20.44
CA GLY A 418 -3.05 27.04 -19.23
C GLY A 418 -2.43 26.54 -17.92
N GLU A 419 -1.67 25.44 -17.97
CA GLU A 419 -0.85 24.94 -16.85
C GLU A 419 0.53 25.58 -16.76
#